data_35ef55bed4a59f6661d4db09df281eb7
#
_entry.id   35ef55bed4a59f6661d4db09df281eb7
#
_cell.length_a   1.000
_cell.length_b   1.000
_cell.length_c   1.000
_cell.angle_alpha   90.00
_cell.angle_beta   90.00
_cell.angle_gamma   90.00
#
_symmetry.space_group_name_H-M   'P 1'
#
loop_
_entity.id
_entity.type
_entity.pdbx_description
1 polymer ?
#
loop_
_entity_poly.entity_id
_entity_poly.type
_entity_poly.pdbx_seq_one_letter_code
_entity_poly.pdbx_strand_id
1 'polypeptide(L)'
;MEDDMTKGILAAAAIGALLSTTPAIAGDKQRQQAVVMYDDLDLSTEQGRKELDDRVKIAARKNCGVGRHSTGTRSITREQRRCVATATKQAKSALAPVIDEQRLGG
;
A
#
# COMPACT_ATOMS: atom_id res chain seq x y z
N MET A 1 17.89 -3.71 65.55
CA MET A 1 18.48 -2.56 64.84
C MET A 1 18.86 -2.85 63.43
N GLU A 2 19.24 -4.04 63.18
CA GLU A 2 19.68 -4.44 61.83
C GLU A 2 18.55 -4.81 60.92
N ASP A 3 17.37 -4.87 61.46
CA ASP A 3 16.22 -5.35 60.72
C ASP A 3 15.66 -4.35 59.69
N ASP A 4 16.06 -3.14 59.88
CA ASP A 4 15.54 -2.09 59.02
C ASP A 4 16.21 -2.02 57.65
N MET A 5 17.30 -2.68 57.52
CA MET A 5 18.03 -2.67 56.24
C MET A 5 17.50 -3.63 55.22
N THR A 6 16.73 -4.57 55.66
CA THR A 6 16.19 -5.56 54.75
C THR A 6 14.88 -5.15 54.11
N LYS A 7 14.30 -4.10 54.62
CA LYS A 7 13.00 -3.64 54.13
C LYS A 7 13.06 -2.79 52.87
N GLY A 8 14.26 -2.36 52.53
CA GLY A 8 14.41 -1.48 51.36
C GLY A 8 14.55 -2.19 50.02
N ILE A 9 14.55 -3.48 50.03
CA ILE A 9 14.95 -4.20 48.81
C ILE A 9 13.76 -4.74 48.03
N LEU A 10 12.58 -4.56 48.54
CA LEU A 10 11.41 -5.18 47.95
C LEU A 10 10.68 -4.29 46.96
N ALA A 11 11.24 -3.18 46.61
CA ALA A 11 10.52 -2.21 45.83
C ALA A 11 10.91 -2.17 44.33
N ALA A 12 11.50 -3.19 43.84
CA ALA A 12 12.04 -3.09 42.49
C ALA A 12 11.55 -4.16 41.54
N ALA A 13 10.34 -4.55 41.64
CA ALA A 13 9.79 -5.45 40.66
C ALA A 13 8.58 -4.82 39.93
N ALA A 14 8.68 -3.58 39.62
CA ALA A 14 7.85 -3.06 38.59
C ALA A 14 8.49 -3.40 37.24
N ILE A 15 8.45 -4.62 36.90
CA ILE A 15 8.67 -5.04 35.53
C ILE A 15 7.47 -4.54 34.80
N GLY A 16 7.58 -3.34 34.29
CA GLY A 16 6.69 -2.87 33.27
C GLY A 16 6.80 -3.84 32.12
N ALA A 17 5.86 -4.72 32.02
CA ALA A 17 5.63 -5.42 30.79
C ALA A 17 5.31 -4.37 29.76
N LEU A 18 6.30 -3.95 29.04
CA LEU A 18 6.11 -3.24 27.80
C LEU A 18 5.41 -4.22 26.89
N LEU A 19 4.13 -4.23 27.00
CA LEU A 19 3.29 -4.77 25.96
C LEU A 19 3.54 -3.88 24.76
N SER A 20 4.57 -4.17 24.04
CA SER A 20 4.70 -3.68 22.69
C SER A 20 3.56 -4.31 21.91
N THR A 21 2.44 -3.65 21.98
CA THR A 21 1.37 -3.90 21.05
C THR A 21 1.88 -3.45 19.69
N THR A 22 2.60 -4.35 19.06
CA THR A 22 2.83 -4.18 17.64
C THR A 22 1.44 -4.17 17.01
N PRO A 23 1.06 -3.12 16.32
CA PRO A 23 -0.18 -3.17 15.57
C PRO A 23 -0.05 -4.32 14.60
N ALA A 24 -0.81 -5.35 14.83
CA ALA A 24 -0.92 -6.42 13.87
C ALA A 24 -1.47 -5.78 12.60
N ILE A 25 -0.62 -5.58 11.62
CA ILE A 25 -1.02 -5.12 10.30
C ILE A 25 -1.70 -6.32 9.64
N ALA A 26 -2.86 -6.66 10.16
CA ALA A 26 -3.72 -7.67 9.59
C ALA A 26 -4.43 -7.03 8.39
N GLY A 27 -3.85 -7.07 7.25
CA GLY A 27 -4.44 -6.50 6.05
C GLY A 27 -3.45 -6.36 4.91
N ASP A 28 -2.17 -6.46 5.20
CA ASP A 28 -1.13 -6.34 4.19
C ASP A 28 -1.14 -7.47 3.17
N LYS A 29 -1.69 -8.61 3.52
CA LYS A 29 -1.81 -9.74 2.59
C LYS A 29 -2.77 -9.47 1.43
N GLN A 30 -3.63 -8.47 1.56
CA GLN A 30 -4.62 -8.13 0.54
C GLN A 30 -4.26 -6.88 -0.25
N ARG A 31 -3.29 -6.14 0.21
CA ARG A 31 -2.80 -4.94 -0.48
C ARG A 31 -1.50 -5.24 -1.19
N GLN A 32 -1.59 -6.07 -2.19
CA GLN A 32 -0.52 -6.12 -3.18
C GLN A 32 -0.60 -4.82 -3.97
N GLN A 33 0.18 -3.86 -3.54
CA GLN A 33 0.29 -2.61 -4.29
C GLN A 33 0.98 -2.93 -5.61
N ALA A 34 0.26 -2.72 -6.68
CA ALA A 34 0.85 -2.81 -8.00
C ALA A 34 1.87 -1.67 -8.14
N VAL A 35 3.11 -2.03 -8.40
CA VAL A 35 4.17 -1.05 -8.64
C VAL A 35 4.06 -0.58 -10.08
N VAL A 36 3.86 0.70 -10.26
CA VAL A 36 3.85 1.33 -11.58
C VAL A 36 5.12 2.16 -11.73
N MET A 37 5.93 1.82 -12.69
CA MET A 37 7.15 2.57 -13.02
C MET A 37 6.80 3.77 -13.90
N TYR A 38 7.35 4.92 -13.60
CA TYR A 38 7.10 6.16 -14.34
C TYR A 38 8.34 7.03 -14.59
N ASP A 39 9.50 6.61 -14.11
CA ASP A 39 10.73 7.39 -14.19
C ASP A 39 11.18 7.70 -15.63
N ASP A 40 10.80 6.85 -16.56
CA ASP A 40 11.09 6.99 -17.99
C ASP A 40 10.10 7.86 -18.75
N LEU A 41 9.07 8.36 -18.06
CA LEU A 41 8.00 9.14 -18.68
C LEU A 41 8.15 10.63 -18.38
N ASP A 42 7.91 11.44 -19.40
CA ASP A 42 7.75 12.87 -19.24
C ASP A 42 6.28 13.19 -18.93
N LEU A 43 5.96 13.32 -17.65
CA LEU A 43 4.60 13.57 -17.19
C LEU A 43 4.14 15.02 -17.41
N SER A 44 5.03 15.90 -17.85
CA SER A 44 4.64 17.25 -18.29
C SER A 44 3.92 17.22 -19.63
N THR A 45 4.12 16.18 -20.41
CA THR A 45 3.47 15.99 -21.70
C THR A 45 2.18 15.19 -21.57
N GLU A 46 1.25 15.43 -22.49
CA GLU A 46 0.01 14.65 -22.58
C GLU A 46 0.30 13.18 -22.89
N GLN A 47 1.25 12.93 -23.78
CA GLN A 47 1.65 11.58 -24.14
C GLN A 47 2.21 10.79 -22.97
N GLY A 48 3.07 11.43 -22.17
CA GLY A 48 3.63 10.80 -20.96
C GLY A 48 2.54 10.45 -19.94
N ARG A 49 1.58 11.34 -19.75
CA ARG A 49 0.45 11.08 -18.83
C ARG A 49 -0.46 9.96 -19.34
N LYS A 50 -0.70 9.92 -20.65
CA LYS A 50 -1.48 8.84 -21.26
C LYS A 50 -0.80 7.49 -21.09
N GLU A 51 0.50 7.43 -21.35
CA GLU A 51 1.28 6.21 -21.13
C GLU A 51 1.23 5.76 -19.67
N LEU A 52 1.33 6.68 -18.74
CA LEU A 52 1.20 6.38 -17.32
C LEU A 52 -0.19 5.80 -17.00
N ASP A 53 -1.24 6.39 -17.55
CA ASP A 53 -2.61 5.91 -17.36
C ASP A 53 -2.78 4.47 -17.87
N ASP A 54 -2.21 4.16 -19.01
CA ASP A 54 -2.24 2.82 -19.58
C ASP A 54 -1.47 1.82 -18.68
N ARG A 55 -0.31 2.21 -18.17
CA ARG A 55 0.45 1.39 -17.21
C ARG A 55 -0.32 1.15 -15.92
N VAL A 56 -1.00 2.15 -15.41
CA VAL A 56 -1.85 2.03 -14.21
C VAL A 56 -2.97 1.02 -14.46
N LYS A 57 -3.63 1.10 -15.59
CA LYS A 57 -4.71 0.17 -15.96
C LYS A 57 -4.20 -1.27 -16.07
N ILE A 58 -3.07 -1.47 -16.72
CA ILE A 58 -2.45 -2.79 -16.85
C ILE A 58 -2.09 -3.35 -15.48
N ALA A 59 -1.46 -2.56 -14.64
CA ALA A 59 -1.10 -2.96 -13.29
C ALA A 59 -2.33 -3.29 -12.43
N ALA A 60 -3.38 -2.48 -12.52
CA ALA A 60 -4.62 -2.72 -11.80
C ALA A 60 -5.28 -4.03 -12.23
N ARG A 61 -5.35 -4.28 -13.54
CA ARG A 61 -5.91 -5.53 -14.06
C ARG A 61 -5.12 -6.75 -13.60
N LYS A 62 -3.81 -6.67 -13.67
CA LYS A 62 -2.92 -7.74 -13.21
C LYS A 62 -3.07 -8.00 -11.72
N ASN A 63 -3.11 -6.95 -10.92
CA ASN A 63 -3.27 -7.04 -9.48
C ASN A 63 -4.63 -7.63 -9.07
N CYS A 64 -5.67 -7.33 -9.83
CA CYS A 64 -7.02 -7.85 -9.60
C CYS A 64 -7.27 -9.23 -10.20
N GLY A 65 -6.24 -9.87 -10.74
CA GLY A 65 -6.33 -11.23 -11.28
C GLY A 65 -7.05 -11.34 -12.62
N VAL A 66 -7.22 -10.23 -13.33
CA VAL A 66 -7.80 -10.25 -14.66
C VAL A 66 -6.86 -10.94 -15.63
N GLY A 67 -7.36 -11.92 -16.36
CA GLY A 67 -6.56 -12.74 -17.25
C GLY A 67 -6.09 -14.06 -16.65
N ARG A 68 -6.26 -14.26 -15.36
CA ARG A 68 -6.03 -15.57 -14.72
C ARG A 68 -7.35 -16.32 -14.75
N HIS A 69 -7.45 -17.27 -15.64
CA HIS A 69 -8.67 -18.05 -15.80
C HIS A 69 -8.55 -19.35 -15.04
N SER A 70 -9.32 -19.52 -14.01
CA SER A 70 -9.46 -20.79 -13.30
C SER A 70 -10.52 -21.70 -13.92
N THR A 71 -11.42 -21.14 -14.72
CA THR A 71 -12.60 -21.83 -15.21
C THR A 71 -12.79 -21.76 -16.73
N GLY A 72 -11.81 -21.32 -17.47
CA GLY A 72 -11.89 -21.26 -18.93
C GLY A 72 -12.73 -20.15 -19.51
N THR A 73 -13.36 -19.32 -18.69
CA THR A 73 -14.11 -18.15 -19.18
C THR A 73 -13.21 -16.93 -19.23
N ARG A 74 -13.25 -16.21 -20.35
CA ARG A 74 -12.50 -14.95 -20.52
C ARG A 74 -13.26 -13.74 -19.99
N SER A 75 -14.40 -13.96 -19.38
CA SER A 75 -15.24 -12.88 -18.86
C SER A 75 -14.67 -12.32 -17.55
N ILE A 76 -14.61 -11.00 -17.49
CA ILE A 76 -14.25 -10.29 -16.27
C ILE A 76 -15.44 -10.33 -15.31
N THR A 77 -15.24 -10.79 -14.09
CA THR A 77 -16.28 -10.82 -13.08
C THR A 77 -16.63 -9.40 -12.59
N ARG A 78 -17.78 -9.26 -11.97
CA ARG A 78 -18.19 -7.99 -11.37
C ARG A 78 -17.21 -7.55 -10.28
N GLU A 79 -16.72 -8.48 -9.50
CA GLU A 79 -15.74 -8.22 -8.44
C GLU A 79 -14.41 -7.74 -9.01
N GLN A 80 -13.95 -8.38 -10.07
CA GLN A 80 -12.73 -7.95 -10.77
C GLN A 80 -12.87 -6.54 -11.34
N ARG A 81 -14.03 -6.20 -11.91
CA ARG A 81 -14.29 -4.83 -12.40
C ARG A 81 -14.23 -3.80 -11.29
N ARG A 82 -14.83 -4.11 -10.14
CA ARG A 82 -14.78 -3.23 -8.96
C ARG A 82 -13.35 -3.08 -8.45
N CYS A 83 -12.63 -4.19 -8.38
CA CYS A 83 -11.22 -4.19 -7.98
C CYS A 83 -10.39 -3.28 -8.90
N VAL A 84 -10.51 -3.43 -10.20
CA VAL A 84 -9.78 -2.62 -11.19
C VAL A 84 -10.16 -1.15 -11.07
N ALA A 85 -11.42 -0.83 -10.93
CA ALA A 85 -11.88 0.55 -10.79
C ALA A 85 -11.31 1.21 -9.52
N THR A 86 -11.36 0.50 -8.40
CA THR A 86 -10.82 0.99 -7.14
C THR A 86 -9.31 1.15 -7.19
N ALA A 87 -8.59 0.15 -7.68
CA ALA A 87 -7.14 0.18 -7.80
C ALA A 87 -6.68 1.31 -8.73
N THR A 88 -7.35 1.50 -9.86
CA THR A 88 -7.05 2.59 -10.80
C THR A 88 -7.26 3.96 -10.14
N LYS A 89 -8.37 4.13 -9.44
CA LYS A 89 -8.67 5.38 -8.74
C LYS A 89 -7.64 5.69 -7.68
N GLN A 90 -7.25 4.72 -6.89
CA GLN A 90 -6.24 4.88 -5.84
C GLN A 90 -4.88 5.22 -6.43
N ALA A 91 -4.48 4.56 -7.50
CA ALA A 91 -3.22 4.83 -8.18
C ALA A 91 -3.18 6.24 -8.77
N LYS A 92 -4.25 6.67 -9.41
CA LYS A 92 -4.37 8.04 -9.95
C LYS A 92 -4.30 9.09 -8.86
N SER A 93 -4.96 8.86 -7.74
CA SER A 93 -4.89 9.77 -6.58
C SER A 93 -3.48 9.86 -6.01
N ALA A 94 -2.77 8.74 -5.92
CA ALA A 94 -1.41 8.71 -5.43
C ALA A 94 -0.41 9.38 -6.40
N LEU A 95 -0.66 9.30 -7.70
CA LEU A 95 0.22 9.86 -8.73
C LEU A 95 -0.08 11.32 -9.07
N ALA A 96 -1.25 11.83 -8.69
CA ALA A 96 -1.64 13.20 -8.99
C ALA A 96 -0.60 14.24 -8.51
N PRO A 97 -0.06 14.16 -7.28
CA PRO A 97 0.98 15.11 -6.85
C PRO A 97 2.25 15.04 -7.70
N VAL A 98 2.64 13.84 -8.12
CA VAL A 98 3.82 13.63 -8.96
C VAL A 98 3.64 14.29 -10.33
N ILE A 99 2.48 14.14 -10.92
CA ILE A 99 2.13 14.75 -12.20
C ILE A 99 2.15 16.28 -12.08
N ASP A 100 1.53 16.80 -11.03
CA ASP A 100 1.48 18.24 -10.79
C ASP A 100 2.86 18.83 -10.58
N GLU A 101 3.71 18.15 -9.84
CA GLU A 101 5.09 18.57 -9.60
C GLU A 101 5.86 18.68 -10.90
N GLN A 102 5.78 17.70 -11.78
CA GLN A 102 6.45 17.72 -13.08
C GLN A 102 5.89 18.78 -14.02
N ARG A 103 4.60 19.05 -13.97
CA ARG A 103 3.97 20.09 -14.78
C ARG A 103 4.38 21.50 -14.34
N LEU A 104 4.58 21.71 -13.05
CA LEU A 104 4.89 23.02 -12.48
C LEU A 104 6.39 23.25 -12.34
N GLY A 105 7.15 22.22 -12.09
CA GLY A 105 8.59 22.32 -11.81
C GLY A 105 9.52 22.11 -12.99
N GLY A 106 8.97 21.82 -14.13
CA GLY A 106 9.75 21.60 -15.34
C GLY A 106 10.16 20.17 -15.51
#